data_1b3bdd37a36bc8c6bed4f5e991addcfd
#
_entry.id   1b3bdd37a36bc8c6bed4f5e991addcfd
#
_cell.length_a   1.000
_cell.length_b   1.000
_cell.length_c   1.000
_cell.angle_alpha   90.00
_cell.angle_beta   90.00
_cell.angle_gamma   90.00
#
_symmetry.space_group_name_H-M   'P 1'
#
loop_
_entity.id
_entity.type
_entity.pdbx_description
1 polymer ?
#
loop_
_entity_poly.entity_id
_entity_poly.type
_entity_poly.pdbx_seq_one_letter_code
_entity_poly.pdbx_strand_id
1 'polypeptide(L)'
;MSFDVQFPGLGLEFTINRVALSIGGFNVYWYGVIIAAGMVLAMLFAFRNADDFGINSDRLIDVILVGAVMAIVCARIYYIVFAPFKYESIWQMIDIRQGGIAIYGAVIGAFVFGGLMAKIRRIPILPLFDLVGICFLIGQGVGRWGNFVNQEAFGSNTTLPWGMYSEGTYNYLLSVQATLAAEGVTVNPTQPVHPTFLYESIWCLVGVVLLASHIKKRRFNGELFLLYIIWYGLGRYWIEGLRTDALMVTSTLRTSQLVALVSVATAVVLLVAGLQRFKGAQLMVPLQVSNLKKLDAAGTYFVVDELPASASHHEFVQATAAMNRRLEEFDLDEAEKVEDNNDNGEAIEEGNVVAEPQQPAEAPETPAPEDEAGE
;
A
#
# COMPACT_ATOMS: atom_id res chain seq x y z
N MET A 1 18.82 5.42 26.69
CA MET A 1 18.32 6.79 26.87
C MET A 1 16.84 6.73 27.14
N SER A 2 16.43 7.15 28.33
CA SER A 2 15.03 7.28 28.75
C SER A 2 14.64 8.76 28.75
N PHE A 3 13.37 9.02 28.51
CA PHE A 3 12.78 10.37 28.53
C PHE A 3 11.52 10.35 29.35
N ASP A 4 11.32 11.38 30.15
CA ASP A 4 10.07 11.61 30.83
C ASP A 4 9.14 12.38 29.90
N VAL A 5 7.95 11.82 29.70
CA VAL A 5 6.89 12.37 28.87
C VAL A 5 5.69 12.67 29.73
N GLN A 6 5.19 13.89 29.62
CA GLN A 6 4.09 14.40 30.42
C GLN A 6 2.97 14.90 29.52
N PHE A 7 1.74 14.68 29.96
CA PHE A 7 0.54 15.35 29.47
C PHE A 7 -0.08 16.15 30.62
N PRO A 8 0.44 17.37 30.87
CA PRO A 8 0.14 18.09 32.09
C PRO A 8 -1.36 18.33 32.33
N GLY A 9 -2.11 18.61 31.25
CA GLY A 9 -3.56 18.83 31.37
C GLY A 9 -4.38 17.56 31.66
N LEU A 10 -3.80 16.37 31.50
CA LEU A 10 -4.42 15.06 31.81
C LEU A 10 -3.85 14.45 33.09
N GLY A 11 -2.83 15.06 33.71
CA GLY A 11 -2.14 14.51 34.85
C GLY A 11 -1.42 13.18 34.59
N LEU A 12 -1.02 12.93 33.34
CA LEU A 12 -0.32 11.70 32.95
C LEU A 12 1.19 11.98 32.85
N GLU A 13 1.98 11.12 33.46
CA GLU A 13 3.43 11.16 33.38
C GLU A 13 3.98 9.74 33.30
N PHE A 14 4.92 9.49 32.40
CA PHE A 14 5.59 8.20 32.24
C PHE A 14 6.95 8.34 31.57
N THR A 15 7.85 7.41 31.88
CA THR A 15 9.20 7.36 31.33
C THR A 15 9.25 6.39 30.14
N ILE A 16 9.74 6.85 29.00
CA ILE A 16 9.93 6.06 27.78
C ILE A 16 11.42 5.75 27.60
N ASN A 17 11.75 4.47 27.43
CA ASN A 17 13.07 4.06 26.98
C ASN A 17 13.04 3.78 25.48
N ARG A 18 13.97 4.38 24.70
CA ARG A 18 14.08 4.11 23.26
C ARG A 18 14.51 2.69 22.94
N VAL A 19 15.28 2.06 23.84
CA VAL A 19 15.76 0.69 23.66
C VAL A 19 14.71 -0.28 24.18
N ALA A 20 14.21 -1.15 23.29
CA ALA A 20 13.27 -2.21 23.61
C ALA A 20 13.98 -3.39 24.27
N LEU A 21 15.14 -3.79 23.70
CA LEU A 21 15.89 -4.95 24.16
C LEU A 21 17.38 -4.75 23.85
N SER A 22 18.24 -5.19 24.77
CA SER A 22 19.70 -5.19 24.58
C SER A 22 20.22 -6.61 24.77
N ILE A 23 20.85 -7.18 23.72
CA ILE A 23 21.41 -8.54 23.73
C ILE A 23 22.87 -8.46 23.30
N GLY A 24 23.78 -8.83 24.19
CA GLY A 24 25.21 -8.92 23.85
C GLY A 24 25.82 -7.60 23.30
N GLY A 25 25.32 -6.45 23.75
CA GLY A 25 25.77 -5.13 23.26
C GLY A 25 25.05 -4.63 21.99
N PHE A 26 24.16 -5.42 21.42
CA PHE A 26 23.30 -5.02 20.32
C PHE A 26 21.97 -4.49 20.87
N ASN A 27 21.64 -3.25 20.55
CA ASN A 27 20.40 -2.60 20.97
C ASN A 27 19.33 -2.68 19.89
N VAL A 28 18.16 -3.25 20.24
CA VAL A 28 16.95 -3.20 19.46
C VAL A 28 16.11 -2.01 19.93
N TYR A 29 15.77 -1.12 19.03
CA TYR A 29 15.01 0.09 19.33
C TYR A 29 13.52 -0.11 19.11
N TRP A 30 12.69 0.44 19.97
CA TRP A 30 11.23 0.41 19.86
C TRP A 30 10.74 0.93 18.50
N TYR A 31 11.41 1.92 17.94
CA TYR A 31 11.07 2.42 16.59
C TYR A 31 11.05 1.29 15.56
N GLY A 32 12.10 0.47 15.52
CA GLY A 32 12.17 -0.68 14.61
C GLY A 32 11.10 -1.74 14.88
N VAL A 33 10.84 -2.02 16.17
CA VAL A 33 9.79 -2.98 16.59
C VAL A 33 8.40 -2.50 16.15
N ILE A 34 8.09 -1.21 16.33
CA ILE A 34 6.80 -0.61 15.95
C ILE A 34 6.62 -0.64 14.43
N ILE A 35 7.65 -0.29 13.66
CA ILE A 35 7.59 -0.37 12.19
C ILE A 35 7.38 -1.81 11.72
N ALA A 36 8.10 -2.78 12.31
CA ALA A 36 7.92 -4.20 12.00
C ALA A 36 6.51 -4.68 12.35
N ALA A 37 5.97 -4.30 13.52
CA ALA A 37 4.60 -4.60 13.91
C ALA A 37 3.58 -4.00 12.94
N GLY A 38 3.76 -2.74 12.52
CA GLY A 38 2.92 -2.09 11.51
C GLY A 38 2.95 -2.83 10.17
N MET A 39 4.11 -3.30 9.74
CA MET A 39 4.26 -4.10 8.53
C MET A 39 3.53 -5.44 8.64
N VAL A 40 3.70 -6.16 9.77
CA VAL A 40 3.01 -7.43 10.01
C VAL A 40 1.49 -7.25 10.01
N LEU A 41 0.98 -6.21 10.66
CA LEU A 41 -0.46 -5.91 10.67
C LEU A 41 -0.98 -5.59 9.27
N ALA A 42 -0.23 -4.81 8.49
CA ALA A 42 -0.57 -4.52 7.09
C ALA A 42 -0.56 -5.79 6.22
N MET A 43 0.42 -6.69 6.41
CA MET A 43 0.47 -7.99 5.72
C MET A 43 -0.71 -8.89 6.09
N LEU A 44 -1.03 -9.01 7.39
CA LEU A 44 -2.19 -9.79 7.85
C LEU A 44 -3.50 -9.27 7.24
N PHE A 45 -3.64 -7.93 7.16
CA PHE A 45 -4.78 -7.32 6.48
C PHE A 45 -4.78 -7.65 4.98
N ALA A 46 -3.62 -7.54 4.32
CA ALA A 46 -3.49 -7.82 2.90
C ALA A 46 -3.86 -9.25 2.55
N PHE A 47 -3.32 -10.25 3.27
CA PHE A 47 -3.61 -11.66 3.02
C PHE A 47 -5.06 -12.02 3.30
N ARG A 48 -5.64 -11.45 4.37
CA ARG A 48 -7.05 -11.70 4.71
C ARG A 48 -8.02 -11.19 3.66
N ASN A 49 -7.67 -10.11 2.96
CA ASN A 49 -8.55 -9.44 2.01
C ASN A 49 -8.09 -9.59 0.54
N ALA A 50 -7.01 -10.32 0.25
CA ALA A 50 -6.47 -10.49 -1.11
C ALA A 50 -7.53 -11.00 -2.10
N ASP A 51 -8.35 -11.97 -1.71
CA ASP A 51 -9.41 -12.54 -2.53
C ASP A 51 -10.46 -11.50 -2.93
N ASP A 52 -10.82 -10.57 -2.04
CA ASP A 52 -11.76 -9.48 -2.34
C ASP A 52 -11.25 -8.56 -3.48
N PHE A 53 -9.96 -8.62 -3.80
CA PHE A 53 -9.30 -7.88 -4.87
C PHE A 53 -8.91 -8.75 -6.07
N GLY A 54 -9.26 -10.05 -6.05
CA GLY A 54 -8.86 -11.01 -7.08
C GLY A 54 -7.35 -11.25 -7.14
N ILE A 55 -6.69 -11.18 -5.98
CA ILE A 55 -5.24 -11.35 -5.83
C ILE A 55 -4.97 -12.65 -5.08
N ASN A 56 -4.19 -13.53 -5.71
CA ASN A 56 -3.71 -14.74 -5.04
C ASN A 56 -2.66 -14.38 -3.98
N SER A 57 -2.86 -14.89 -2.76
CA SER A 57 -2.03 -14.59 -1.60
C SER A 57 -0.58 -15.04 -1.77
N ASP A 58 -0.31 -16.19 -2.40
CA ASP A 58 1.04 -16.70 -2.61
C ASP A 58 1.84 -15.81 -3.56
N ARG A 59 1.19 -15.31 -4.61
CA ARG A 59 1.81 -14.35 -5.54
C ARG A 59 2.02 -13.00 -4.89
N LEU A 60 1.15 -12.61 -3.97
CA LEU A 60 1.27 -11.36 -3.20
C LEU A 60 2.49 -11.38 -2.27
N ILE A 61 2.82 -12.55 -1.68
CA ILE A 61 4.02 -12.73 -0.86
C ILE A 61 5.27 -12.31 -1.64
N ASP A 62 5.42 -12.76 -2.87
CA ASP A 62 6.60 -12.43 -3.69
C ASP A 62 6.71 -10.93 -3.95
N VAL A 63 5.58 -10.26 -4.22
CA VAL A 63 5.55 -8.80 -4.40
C VAL A 63 5.99 -8.07 -3.15
N ILE A 64 5.50 -8.50 -1.99
CA ILE A 64 5.85 -7.90 -0.69
C ILE A 64 7.33 -8.13 -0.38
N LEU A 65 7.84 -9.37 -0.53
CA LEU A 65 9.22 -9.70 -0.23
C LEU A 65 10.19 -8.94 -1.13
N VAL A 66 9.97 -8.96 -2.45
CA VAL A 66 10.83 -8.23 -3.39
C VAL A 66 10.73 -6.73 -3.16
N GLY A 67 9.52 -6.21 -2.97
CA GLY A 67 9.29 -4.79 -2.67
C GLY A 67 10.01 -4.35 -1.40
N ALA A 68 9.94 -5.12 -0.31
CA ALA A 68 10.59 -4.80 0.96
C ALA A 68 12.13 -4.85 0.87
N VAL A 69 12.68 -5.90 0.27
CA VAL A 69 14.14 -6.03 0.09
C VAL A 69 14.67 -4.88 -0.78
N MET A 70 14.03 -4.63 -1.91
CA MET A 70 14.45 -3.58 -2.84
C MET A 70 14.22 -2.18 -2.29
N ALA A 71 13.23 -1.98 -1.42
CA ALA A 71 13.07 -0.73 -0.69
C ALA A 71 14.32 -0.42 0.15
N ILE A 72 14.85 -1.40 0.90
CA ILE A 72 16.06 -1.21 1.73
C ILE A 72 17.28 -0.94 0.84
N VAL A 73 17.46 -1.72 -0.22
CA VAL A 73 18.59 -1.57 -1.15
C VAL A 73 18.56 -0.18 -1.82
N CYS A 74 17.42 0.21 -2.38
CA CYS A 74 17.27 1.50 -3.05
C CYS A 74 17.36 2.67 -2.07
N ALA A 75 16.86 2.52 -0.82
CA ALA A 75 17.04 3.52 0.23
C ALA A 75 18.52 3.80 0.52
N ARG A 76 19.32 2.74 0.56
CA ARG A 76 20.77 2.86 0.76
C ARG A 76 21.46 3.47 -0.44
N ILE A 77 21.16 3.00 -1.66
CA ILE A 77 21.72 3.55 -2.91
C ILE A 77 21.41 5.04 -3.02
N TYR A 78 20.16 5.44 -2.79
CA TYR A 78 19.75 6.84 -2.83
C TYR A 78 20.54 7.69 -1.84
N TYR A 79 20.69 7.20 -0.60
CA TYR A 79 21.47 7.90 0.43
C TYR A 79 22.92 8.06 0.01
N ILE A 80 23.57 7.04 -0.54
CA ILE A 80 24.96 7.09 -1.01
C ILE A 80 25.13 8.11 -2.14
N VAL A 81 24.23 8.11 -3.11
CA VAL A 81 24.29 9.02 -4.28
C VAL A 81 24.17 10.48 -3.87
N PHE A 82 23.34 10.79 -2.86
CA PHE A 82 23.10 12.14 -2.38
C PHE A 82 23.85 12.48 -1.08
N ALA A 83 24.79 11.64 -0.63
CA ALA A 83 25.57 11.91 0.56
C ALA A 83 26.46 13.17 0.37
N PRO A 84 26.48 14.10 1.34
CA PRO A 84 27.31 15.32 1.27
C PRO A 84 28.80 15.06 1.52
N PHE A 85 29.19 13.81 1.76
CA PHE A 85 30.56 13.36 2.04
C PHE A 85 30.96 12.19 1.15
N LYS A 86 32.26 11.93 1.04
CA LYS A 86 32.81 10.79 0.29
C LYS A 86 33.00 9.59 1.20
N TYR A 87 32.63 8.42 0.69
CA TYR A 87 32.89 7.14 1.37
C TYR A 87 34.34 6.71 1.12
N GLU A 88 35.00 6.24 2.16
CA GLU A 88 36.40 5.78 2.09
C GLU A 88 36.54 4.31 1.67
N SER A 89 35.45 3.53 1.87
CA SER A 89 35.45 2.10 1.50
C SER A 89 34.06 1.61 1.08
N ILE A 90 34.03 0.52 0.30
CA ILE A 90 32.79 -0.17 -0.09
C ILE A 90 32.04 -0.69 1.14
N TRP A 91 32.77 -1.10 2.19
CA TRP A 91 32.15 -1.58 3.42
C TRP A 91 31.35 -0.48 4.14
N GLN A 92 31.85 0.75 4.15
CA GLN A 92 31.07 1.89 4.66
C GLN A 92 29.82 2.19 3.82
N MET A 93 29.87 1.92 2.51
CA MET A 93 28.69 2.06 1.64
C MET A 93 27.61 1.01 1.94
N ILE A 94 27.98 -0.21 2.35
CA ILE A 94 27.05 -1.32 2.61
C ILE A 94 26.53 -1.28 4.05
N ASP A 95 27.32 -0.77 5.00
CA ASP A 95 26.96 -0.77 6.43
C ASP A 95 25.81 0.19 6.73
N ILE A 96 24.61 -0.38 7.00
CA ILE A 96 23.40 0.36 7.36
C ILE A 96 23.21 0.48 8.89
N ARG A 97 24.10 -0.11 9.70
CA ARG A 97 23.93 -0.16 11.17
C ARG A 97 24.08 1.21 11.82
N GLN A 98 24.78 2.12 11.18
CA GLN A 98 24.96 3.50 11.62
C GLN A 98 23.92 4.47 11.02
N GLY A 99 22.88 3.93 10.39
CA GLY A 99 21.88 4.71 9.67
C GLY A 99 22.27 4.91 8.19
N GLY A 100 21.82 6.02 7.59
CA GLY A 100 22.11 6.33 6.19
C GLY A 100 21.23 5.57 5.21
N ILE A 101 19.92 5.61 5.44
CA ILE A 101 18.86 5.15 4.53
C ILE A 101 17.92 6.30 4.25
N ALA A 102 17.59 6.51 2.97
CA ALA A 102 16.74 7.61 2.53
C ALA A 102 15.34 7.10 2.18
N ILE A 103 14.32 7.72 2.76
CA ILE A 103 12.91 7.33 2.54
C ILE A 103 12.51 7.40 1.07
N TYR A 104 13.00 8.39 0.31
CA TYR A 104 12.70 8.52 -1.11
C TYR A 104 13.19 7.31 -1.91
N GLY A 105 14.41 6.83 -1.62
CA GLY A 105 14.94 5.61 -2.23
C GLY A 105 14.11 4.38 -1.89
N ALA A 106 13.66 4.26 -0.63
CA ALA A 106 12.78 3.16 -0.21
C ALA A 106 11.45 3.15 -0.99
N VAL A 107 10.80 4.29 -1.10
CA VAL A 107 9.53 4.43 -1.84
C VAL A 107 9.72 4.08 -3.31
N ILE A 108 10.74 4.66 -3.97
CA ILE A 108 11.03 4.36 -5.38
C ILE A 108 11.31 2.87 -5.57
N GLY A 109 12.15 2.27 -4.72
CA GLY A 109 12.49 0.84 -4.79
C GLY A 109 11.27 -0.05 -4.61
N ALA A 110 10.44 0.21 -3.60
CA ALA A 110 9.22 -0.56 -3.36
C ALA A 110 8.24 -0.50 -4.55
N PHE A 111 7.99 0.69 -5.08
CA PHE A 111 7.04 0.85 -6.20
C PHE A 111 7.57 0.26 -7.51
N VAL A 112 8.83 0.50 -7.85
CA VAL A 112 9.42 0.02 -9.11
C VAL A 112 9.55 -1.51 -9.09
N PHE A 113 10.19 -2.06 -8.08
CA PHE A 113 10.47 -3.51 -8.03
C PHE A 113 9.26 -4.31 -7.56
N GLY A 114 8.44 -3.80 -6.63
CA GLY A 114 7.17 -4.40 -6.29
C GLY A 114 6.20 -4.39 -7.46
N GLY A 115 6.10 -3.29 -8.21
CA GLY A 115 5.29 -3.20 -9.43
C GLY A 115 5.79 -4.13 -10.55
N LEU A 116 7.11 -4.24 -10.73
CA LEU A 116 7.71 -5.18 -11.67
C LEU A 116 7.39 -6.64 -11.28
N MET A 117 7.54 -6.98 -9.99
CA MET A 117 7.21 -8.31 -9.50
C MET A 117 5.71 -8.60 -9.64
N ALA A 118 4.83 -7.64 -9.36
CA ALA A 118 3.39 -7.77 -9.59
C ALA A 118 3.10 -8.09 -11.07
N LYS A 119 3.78 -7.43 -12.00
CA LYS A 119 3.67 -7.71 -13.44
C LYS A 119 4.16 -9.12 -13.78
N ILE A 120 5.31 -9.54 -13.24
CA ILE A 120 5.88 -10.89 -13.45
C ILE A 120 4.92 -11.95 -12.92
N ARG A 121 4.35 -11.73 -11.71
CA ARG A 121 3.38 -12.63 -11.08
C ARG A 121 1.96 -12.46 -11.60
N ARG A 122 1.75 -11.62 -12.63
CA ARG A 122 0.46 -11.37 -13.28
C ARG A 122 -0.64 -10.90 -12.31
N ILE A 123 -0.26 -10.13 -11.29
CA ILE A 123 -1.19 -9.48 -10.38
C ILE A 123 -1.72 -8.20 -11.03
N PRO A 124 -3.04 -7.97 -11.04
CA PRO A 124 -3.61 -6.75 -11.60
C PRO A 124 -3.25 -5.53 -10.74
N ILE A 125 -2.68 -4.50 -11.37
CA ILE A 125 -2.04 -3.36 -10.68
C ILE A 125 -3.06 -2.48 -9.93
N LEU A 126 -4.21 -2.18 -10.53
CA LEU A 126 -5.19 -1.29 -9.89
C LEU A 126 -5.82 -1.91 -8.63
N PRO A 127 -6.27 -3.18 -8.63
CA PRO A 127 -6.67 -3.87 -7.40
C PRO A 127 -5.56 -3.96 -6.35
N LEU A 128 -4.31 -4.16 -6.79
CA LEU A 128 -3.17 -4.17 -5.87
C LEU A 128 -3.01 -2.80 -5.19
N PHE A 129 -3.13 -1.70 -5.92
CA PHE A 129 -3.09 -0.36 -5.33
C PHE A 129 -4.25 -0.12 -4.37
N ASP A 130 -5.46 -0.59 -4.67
CA ASP A 130 -6.60 -0.50 -3.75
C ASP A 130 -6.30 -1.20 -2.41
N LEU A 131 -5.75 -2.41 -2.45
CA LEU A 131 -5.34 -3.16 -1.26
C LEU A 131 -4.20 -2.45 -0.51
N VAL A 132 -3.16 -2.03 -1.23
CA VAL A 132 -1.96 -1.38 -0.68
C VAL A 132 -2.29 -0.03 -0.05
N GLY A 133 -3.27 0.72 -0.57
CA GLY A 133 -3.71 1.99 0.01
C GLY A 133 -4.20 1.84 1.45
N ILE A 134 -4.97 0.79 1.75
CA ILE A 134 -5.40 0.50 3.13
C ILE A 134 -4.22 0.03 3.98
N CYS A 135 -3.35 -0.82 3.43
CA CYS A 135 -2.13 -1.28 4.11
C CYS A 135 -1.21 -0.12 4.48
N PHE A 136 -1.09 0.91 3.64
CA PHE A 136 -0.34 2.11 3.96
C PHE A 136 -0.93 2.85 5.16
N LEU A 137 -2.25 3.00 5.25
CA LEU A 137 -2.88 3.64 6.43
C LEU A 137 -2.59 2.86 7.71
N ILE A 138 -2.60 1.52 7.67
CA ILE A 138 -2.24 0.68 8.82
C ILE A 138 -0.78 0.96 9.23
N GLY A 139 0.15 0.83 8.28
CA GLY A 139 1.58 1.05 8.54
C GLY A 139 1.89 2.48 9.00
N GLN A 140 1.26 3.48 8.40
CA GLN A 140 1.40 4.89 8.79
C GLN A 140 0.84 5.13 10.19
N GLY A 141 -0.39 4.66 10.49
CA GLY A 141 -1.01 4.86 11.79
C GLY A 141 -0.21 4.23 12.93
N VAL A 142 0.28 3.00 12.74
CA VAL A 142 1.13 2.32 13.73
C VAL A 142 2.52 2.96 13.80
N GLY A 143 3.11 3.29 12.65
CA GLY A 143 4.45 3.88 12.57
C GLY A 143 4.59 5.22 13.30
N ARG A 144 3.50 6.00 13.45
CA ARG A 144 3.51 7.27 14.22
C ARG A 144 3.86 7.10 15.69
N TRP A 145 3.59 5.94 16.27
CA TRP A 145 4.05 5.63 17.63
C TRP A 145 5.58 5.50 17.73
N GLY A 146 6.26 5.20 16.63
CA GLY A 146 7.72 5.28 16.54
C GLY A 146 8.23 6.70 16.73
N ASN A 147 7.57 7.71 16.13
CA ASN A 147 7.90 9.11 16.35
C ASN A 147 7.69 9.53 17.81
N PHE A 148 6.63 9.02 18.45
CA PHE A 148 6.40 9.24 19.88
C PHE A 148 7.55 8.71 20.74
N VAL A 149 8.01 7.49 20.50
CA VAL A 149 9.13 6.90 21.24
C VAL A 149 10.43 7.66 20.98
N ASN A 150 10.63 8.15 19.77
CA ASN A 150 11.81 8.96 19.44
C ASN A 150 11.70 10.42 19.88
N GLN A 151 10.52 10.86 20.33
CA GLN A 151 10.24 12.27 20.68
C GLN A 151 10.55 13.22 19.51
N GLU A 152 10.04 12.88 18.32
CA GLU A 152 10.23 13.63 17.07
C GLU A 152 8.90 13.90 16.37
N ALA A 153 8.89 14.80 15.37
CA ALA A 153 7.73 15.09 14.54
C ALA A 153 6.50 15.55 15.35
N PHE A 154 6.68 16.38 16.34
CA PHE A 154 5.62 17.03 17.12
C PHE A 154 5.24 18.39 16.53
N GLY A 155 4.16 18.99 17.03
CA GLY A 155 3.62 20.25 16.55
C GLY A 155 4.11 21.48 17.32
N SER A 156 3.49 22.63 17.03
CA SER A 156 3.71 23.89 17.75
C SER A 156 3.19 23.83 19.18
N ASN A 157 3.52 24.85 19.97
CA ASN A 157 3.04 24.97 21.34
C ASN A 157 1.50 24.98 21.41
N THR A 158 0.96 24.37 22.44
CA THR A 158 -0.48 24.27 22.66
C THR A 158 -0.85 24.42 24.13
N THR A 159 -2.05 24.94 24.37
CA THR A 159 -2.67 25.00 25.69
C THR A 159 -3.75 23.94 25.87
N LEU A 160 -3.93 23.04 24.88
CA LEU A 160 -4.93 21.99 24.94
C LEU A 160 -4.61 20.98 26.07
N PRO A 161 -5.63 20.38 26.70
CA PRO A 161 -5.44 19.47 27.82
C PRO A 161 -4.55 18.28 27.53
N TRP A 162 -4.51 17.83 26.27
CA TRP A 162 -3.70 16.71 25.78
C TRP A 162 -2.38 17.14 25.16
N GLY A 163 -1.94 18.39 25.41
CA GLY A 163 -0.60 18.84 25.02
C GLY A 163 0.48 17.99 25.65
N MET A 164 1.48 17.61 24.87
CA MET A 164 2.60 16.78 25.27
C MET A 164 3.82 17.62 25.62
N TYR A 165 4.50 17.31 26.70
CA TYR A 165 5.77 17.88 27.11
C TYR A 165 6.78 16.77 27.39
N SER A 166 8.01 16.94 26.96
CA SER A 166 9.11 16.04 27.25
C SER A 166 10.45 16.73 27.17
N GLU A 167 11.47 16.10 27.72
CA GLU A 167 12.86 16.56 27.55
C GLU A 167 13.26 16.63 26.06
N GLY A 168 12.80 15.69 25.24
CA GLY A 168 13.04 15.69 23.77
C GLY A 168 12.43 16.91 23.09
N THR A 169 11.17 17.25 23.40
CA THR A 169 10.52 18.44 22.85
C THR A 169 11.15 19.74 23.33
N TYR A 170 11.52 19.80 24.60
CA TYR A 170 12.22 20.94 25.20
C TYR A 170 13.56 21.22 24.48
N ASN A 171 14.42 20.21 24.42
CA ASN A 171 15.76 20.34 23.85
C ASN A 171 15.70 20.70 22.35
N TYR A 172 14.77 20.10 21.61
CA TYR A 172 14.57 20.44 20.20
C TYR A 172 14.14 21.90 20.02
N LEU A 173 13.07 22.32 20.72
CA LEU A 173 12.55 23.70 20.60
C LEU A 173 13.61 24.72 21.04
N LEU A 174 14.41 24.42 22.07
CA LEU A 174 15.51 25.29 22.51
C LEU A 174 16.55 25.41 21.39
N SER A 175 16.89 24.34 20.70
CA SER A 175 17.89 24.32 19.62
C SER A 175 17.48 25.13 18.38
N VAL A 176 16.18 25.16 18.08
CA VAL A 176 15.62 25.81 16.87
C VAL A 176 14.99 27.18 17.16
N GLN A 177 14.87 27.57 18.43
CA GLN A 177 14.18 28.79 18.86
C GLN A 177 14.69 30.07 18.17
N ALA A 178 16.01 30.23 18.09
CA ALA A 178 16.62 31.40 17.46
C ALA A 178 16.36 31.43 15.94
N THR A 179 16.41 30.28 15.28
CA THR A 179 16.15 30.14 13.83
C THR A 179 14.69 30.45 13.53
N LEU A 180 13.76 29.85 14.28
CA LEU A 180 12.33 30.09 14.12
C LEU A 180 11.93 31.54 14.41
N ALA A 181 12.55 32.17 15.41
CA ALA A 181 12.33 33.58 15.72
C ALA A 181 12.75 34.51 14.58
N ALA A 182 13.83 34.18 13.86
CA ALA A 182 14.27 34.91 12.68
C ALA A 182 13.27 34.75 11.49
N GLU A 183 12.53 33.66 11.46
CA GLU A 183 11.45 33.42 10.51
C GLU A 183 10.07 33.96 10.98
N GLY A 184 10.03 34.66 12.11
CA GLY A 184 8.79 35.23 12.67
C GLY A 184 7.93 34.24 13.45
N VAL A 185 8.44 33.03 13.73
CA VAL A 185 7.73 31.99 14.50
C VAL A 185 8.25 31.98 15.94
N THR A 186 7.38 32.32 16.90
CA THR A 186 7.69 32.25 18.32
C THR A 186 7.37 30.88 18.89
N VAL A 187 8.35 30.24 19.53
CA VAL A 187 8.16 28.99 20.25
C VAL A 187 8.63 29.12 21.69
N ASN A 188 7.97 28.43 22.62
CA ASN A 188 8.33 28.37 24.01
C ASN A 188 8.71 26.93 24.39
N PRO A 189 10.00 26.62 24.65
CA PRO A 189 10.47 25.30 25.01
C PRO A 189 9.80 24.70 26.24
N THR A 190 9.34 25.52 27.18
CA THR A 190 8.73 25.09 28.45
C THR A 190 7.24 24.82 28.36
N GLN A 191 6.62 25.11 27.22
CA GLN A 191 5.19 24.84 26.98
C GLN A 191 4.97 23.50 26.28
N PRO A 192 3.84 22.80 26.58
CA PRO A 192 3.43 21.63 25.85
C PRO A 192 3.27 21.90 24.35
N VAL A 193 3.43 20.83 23.55
CA VAL A 193 3.29 20.84 22.09
C VAL A 193 2.16 19.96 21.63
N HIS A 194 1.65 20.19 20.42
CA HIS A 194 0.66 19.30 19.80
C HIS A 194 1.26 17.90 19.58
N PRO A 195 0.64 16.80 20.10
CA PRO A 195 1.06 15.43 19.85
C PRO A 195 0.63 14.98 18.45
N THR A 196 1.27 15.51 17.41
CA THR A 196 0.88 15.26 16.01
C THR A 196 0.98 13.79 15.62
N PHE A 197 1.84 13.00 16.26
CA PHE A 197 1.88 11.54 16.11
C PHE A 197 0.53 10.90 16.41
N LEU A 198 -0.14 11.35 17.48
CA LEU A 198 -1.45 10.82 17.90
C LEU A 198 -2.55 11.24 16.91
N TYR A 199 -2.52 12.50 16.47
CA TYR A 199 -3.50 12.99 15.49
C TYR A 199 -3.40 12.21 14.18
N GLU A 200 -2.19 12.02 13.67
CA GLU A 200 -1.98 11.29 12.41
C GLU A 200 -2.29 9.79 12.56
N SER A 201 -1.96 9.18 13.73
CA SER A 201 -2.32 7.80 14.04
C SER A 201 -3.84 7.59 14.02
N ILE A 202 -4.58 8.43 14.76
CA ILE A 202 -6.05 8.36 14.80
C ILE A 202 -6.64 8.59 13.41
N TRP A 203 -6.15 9.59 12.67
CA TRP A 203 -6.59 9.88 11.31
C TRP A 203 -6.40 8.68 10.38
N CYS A 204 -5.24 8.04 10.41
CA CYS A 204 -4.96 6.85 9.63
C CYS A 204 -5.87 5.69 10.02
N LEU A 205 -6.05 5.42 11.31
CA LEU A 205 -6.90 4.31 11.77
C LEU A 205 -8.38 4.52 11.42
N VAL A 206 -8.89 5.75 11.50
CA VAL A 206 -10.24 6.09 11.01
C VAL A 206 -10.32 5.83 9.51
N GLY A 207 -9.30 6.23 8.75
CA GLY A 207 -9.20 5.93 7.31
C GLY A 207 -9.24 4.45 7.00
N VAL A 208 -8.52 3.61 7.79
CA VAL A 208 -8.59 2.14 7.66
C VAL A 208 -10.02 1.64 7.80
N VAL A 209 -10.74 2.06 8.84
CA VAL A 209 -12.13 1.64 9.07
C VAL A 209 -13.04 2.07 7.91
N LEU A 210 -12.92 3.32 7.46
CA LEU A 210 -13.73 3.86 6.35
C LEU A 210 -13.45 3.10 5.05
N LEU A 211 -12.18 2.95 4.65
CA LEU A 211 -11.83 2.30 3.40
C LEU A 211 -12.11 0.80 3.44
N ALA A 212 -11.83 0.12 4.57
CA ALA A 212 -12.14 -1.29 4.73
C ALA A 212 -13.65 -1.56 4.64
N SER A 213 -14.49 -0.69 5.22
CA SER A 213 -15.96 -0.79 5.08
C SER A 213 -16.45 -0.54 3.65
N HIS A 214 -15.63 0.07 2.81
CA HIS A 214 -15.93 0.37 1.41
C HIS A 214 -15.44 -0.68 0.42
N ILE A 215 -14.59 -1.63 0.82
CA ILE A 215 -14.01 -2.67 -0.05
C ILE A 215 -15.07 -3.30 -0.96
N LYS A 216 -16.17 -3.78 -0.37
CA LYS A 216 -17.25 -4.46 -1.07
C LYS A 216 -18.22 -3.52 -1.79
N LYS A 217 -18.07 -2.21 -1.64
CA LYS A 217 -18.94 -1.18 -2.25
C LYS A 217 -18.24 -0.40 -3.36
N ARG A 218 -16.94 -0.67 -3.60
CA ARG A 218 -16.18 0.02 -4.66
C ARG A 218 -16.81 -0.24 -6.02
N ARG A 219 -16.75 0.74 -6.90
CA ARG A 219 -17.39 0.70 -8.22
C ARG A 219 -16.43 0.37 -9.36
N PHE A 220 -15.13 0.63 -9.13
CA PHE A 220 -14.07 0.34 -10.10
C PHE A 220 -12.74 0.07 -9.39
N ASN A 221 -11.85 -0.61 -10.08
CA ASN A 221 -10.51 -0.88 -9.57
C ASN A 221 -9.67 0.40 -9.59
N GLY A 222 -9.06 0.74 -8.45
CA GLY A 222 -8.36 2.00 -8.20
C GLY A 222 -9.17 3.01 -7.36
N GLU A 223 -10.46 2.76 -7.10
CA GLU A 223 -11.30 3.67 -6.31
C GLU A 223 -10.79 3.85 -4.88
N LEU A 224 -10.47 2.74 -4.20
CA LEU A 224 -9.98 2.79 -2.82
C LEU A 224 -8.61 3.48 -2.72
N PHE A 225 -7.75 3.32 -3.71
CA PHE A 225 -6.47 4.01 -3.74
C PHE A 225 -6.64 5.52 -3.92
N LEU A 226 -7.57 5.95 -4.76
CA LEU A 226 -7.91 7.37 -4.90
C LEU A 226 -8.49 7.94 -3.60
N LEU A 227 -9.38 7.19 -2.94
CA LEU A 227 -9.92 7.56 -1.63
C LEU A 227 -8.81 7.62 -0.56
N TYR A 228 -7.84 6.70 -0.59
CA TYR A 228 -6.66 6.75 0.28
C TYR A 228 -5.87 8.05 0.07
N ILE A 229 -5.57 8.41 -1.18
CA ILE A 229 -4.82 9.64 -1.51
C ILE A 229 -5.58 10.87 -0.98
N ILE A 230 -6.89 10.92 -1.19
CA ILE A 230 -7.73 12.02 -0.71
C ILE A 230 -7.71 12.08 0.83
N TRP A 231 -7.99 10.96 1.50
CA TRP A 231 -8.05 10.89 2.95
C TRP A 231 -6.71 11.25 3.60
N TYR A 232 -5.64 10.57 3.18
CA TYR A 232 -4.31 10.82 3.73
C TYR A 232 -3.80 12.23 3.40
N GLY A 233 -4.02 12.69 2.18
CA GLY A 233 -3.61 14.03 1.76
C GLY A 233 -4.31 15.15 2.55
N LEU A 234 -5.61 15.01 2.82
CA LEU A 234 -6.34 15.96 3.68
C LEU A 234 -5.77 15.95 5.11
N GLY A 235 -5.55 14.78 5.69
CA GLY A 235 -4.92 14.65 7.01
C GLY A 235 -3.54 15.28 7.04
N ARG A 236 -2.72 14.99 6.02
CA ARG A 236 -1.38 15.54 5.90
C ARG A 236 -1.37 17.07 5.79
N TYR A 237 -2.32 17.63 5.06
CA TYR A 237 -2.41 19.08 4.87
C TYR A 237 -2.63 19.84 6.19
N TRP A 238 -3.60 19.42 7.02
CA TRP A 238 -3.88 20.14 8.26
C TRP A 238 -2.90 19.80 9.39
N ILE A 239 -2.45 18.52 9.52
CA ILE A 239 -1.49 18.13 10.55
C ILE A 239 -0.13 18.77 10.32
N GLU A 240 0.34 18.85 9.05
CA GLU A 240 1.58 19.53 8.70
C GLU A 240 1.51 21.02 9.07
N GLY A 241 0.32 21.63 8.98
CA GLY A 241 0.10 23.00 9.42
C GLY A 241 0.43 23.25 10.90
N LEU A 242 0.38 22.22 11.73
CA LEU A 242 0.70 22.29 13.16
C LEU A 242 2.20 22.10 13.48
N ARG A 243 3.02 21.58 12.54
CA ARG A 243 4.41 21.21 12.80
C ARG A 243 5.32 22.44 12.76
N THR A 244 6.39 22.41 13.56
CA THR A 244 7.41 23.48 13.61
C THR A 244 8.64 23.21 12.74
N ASP A 245 8.83 21.94 12.33
CA ASP A 245 10.04 21.45 11.63
C ASP A 245 9.86 21.27 10.11
N ALA A 246 8.81 21.85 9.53
CA ALA A 246 8.46 21.64 8.13
C ALA A 246 9.27 22.53 7.16
N LEU A 247 9.67 21.94 6.02
CA LEU A 247 10.31 22.65 4.92
C LEU A 247 9.32 23.59 4.23
N MET A 248 9.64 24.88 4.19
CA MET A 248 8.82 25.92 3.57
C MET A 248 9.13 26.07 2.08
N VAL A 249 8.10 26.19 1.25
CA VAL A 249 8.20 26.58 -0.18
C VAL A 249 8.03 28.09 -0.31
N THR A 250 7.09 28.66 0.44
CA THR A 250 6.82 30.08 0.53
C THR A 250 6.66 30.45 2.00
N SER A 251 6.55 31.75 2.30
CA SER A 251 6.32 32.22 3.68
C SER A 251 5.07 31.63 4.35
N THR A 252 4.14 31.04 3.57
CA THR A 252 2.85 30.54 4.07
C THR A 252 2.56 29.11 3.73
N LEU A 253 3.25 28.48 2.75
CA LEU A 253 2.94 27.15 2.26
C LEU A 253 4.14 26.22 2.38
N ARG A 254 3.92 25.06 2.97
CA ARG A 254 4.93 24.02 3.15
C ARG A 254 4.97 23.08 1.94
N THR A 255 6.16 22.54 1.64
CA THR A 255 6.35 21.61 0.51
C THR A 255 5.37 20.41 0.57
N SER A 256 5.23 19.82 1.76
CA SER A 256 4.31 18.68 1.97
C SER A 256 2.84 19.05 1.79
N GLN A 257 2.45 20.28 2.15
CA GLN A 257 1.08 20.78 1.95
C GLN A 257 0.77 20.99 0.46
N LEU A 258 1.72 21.54 -0.30
CA LEU A 258 1.57 21.70 -1.74
C LEU A 258 1.41 20.35 -2.44
N VAL A 259 2.29 19.38 -2.12
CA VAL A 259 2.21 18.02 -2.67
C VAL A 259 0.88 17.37 -2.29
N ALA A 260 0.43 17.49 -1.05
CA ALA A 260 -0.86 16.96 -0.60
C ALA A 260 -2.02 17.59 -1.38
N LEU A 261 -2.03 18.91 -1.55
CA LEU A 261 -3.10 19.61 -2.27
C LEU A 261 -3.19 19.17 -3.74
N VAL A 262 -2.06 19.10 -4.44
CA VAL A 262 -2.00 18.66 -5.85
C VAL A 262 -2.43 17.20 -5.95
N SER A 263 -1.96 16.32 -5.05
CA SER A 263 -2.34 14.91 -5.04
C SER A 263 -3.84 14.72 -4.80
N VAL A 264 -4.41 15.44 -3.83
CA VAL A 264 -5.86 15.41 -3.52
C VAL A 264 -6.68 15.91 -4.71
N ALA A 265 -6.30 17.05 -5.31
CA ALA A 265 -7.01 17.60 -6.46
C ALA A 265 -7.01 16.62 -7.64
N THR A 266 -5.84 16.03 -7.95
CA THR A 266 -5.71 15.01 -8.99
C THR A 266 -6.57 13.79 -8.68
N ALA A 267 -6.50 13.27 -7.46
CA ALA A 267 -7.27 12.10 -7.06
C ALA A 267 -8.78 12.35 -7.11
N VAL A 268 -9.26 13.54 -6.73
CA VAL A 268 -10.68 13.91 -6.84
C VAL A 268 -11.13 13.93 -8.30
N VAL A 269 -10.34 14.54 -9.20
CA VAL A 269 -10.68 14.56 -10.64
C VAL A 269 -10.76 13.15 -11.20
N LEU A 270 -9.77 12.30 -10.90
CA LEU A 270 -9.75 10.90 -11.34
C LEU A 270 -10.89 10.08 -10.74
N LEU A 271 -11.22 10.29 -9.47
CA LEU A 271 -12.34 9.64 -8.80
C LEU A 271 -13.68 10.01 -9.46
N VAL A 272 -13.91 11.30 -9.69
CA VAL A 272 -15.16 11.78 -10.35
C VAL A 272 -15.25 11.22 -11.77
N ALA A 273 -14.16 11.24 -12.54
CA ALA A 273 -14.12 10.67 -13.89
C ALA A 273 -14.39 9.15 -13.87
N GLY A 274 -13.79 8.42 -12.91
CA GLY A 274 -14.06 7.00 -12.71
C GLY A 274 -15.51 6.72 -12.35
N LEU A 275 -16.07 7.45 -11.40
CA LEU A 275 -17.47 7.29 -11.00
C LEU A 275 -18.46 7.60 -12.14
N GLN A 276 -18.15 8.56 -13.01
CA GLN A 276 -18.96 8.87 -14.19
C GLN A 276 -18.87 7.76 -15.24
N ARG A 277 -17.65 7.28 -15.52
CA ARG A 277 -17.40 6.20 -16.50
C ARG A 277 -18.07 4.88 -16.13
N PHE A 278 -18.02 4.53 -14.83
CA PHE A 278 -18.55 3.27 -14.31
C PHE A 278 -19.94 3.42 -13.68
N LYS A 279 -20.69 4.48 -14.01
CA LYS A 279 -22.03 4.69 -13.52
C LYS A 279 -22.95 3.55 -13.97
N GLY A 280 -23.46 2.77 -13.01
CA GLY A 280 -24.30 1.62 -13.27
C GLY A 280 -23.58 0.33 -13.64
N ALA A 281 -22.24 0.35 -13.75
CA ALA A 281 -21.45 -0.86 -13.95
C ALA A 281 -21.25 -1.60 -12.61
N GLN A 282 -21.31 -2.93 -12.65
CA GLN A 282 -20.85 -3.76 -11.54
C GLN A 282 -19.33 -3.91 -11.62
N LEU A 283 -18.65 -3.87 -10.48
CA LEU A 283 -17.22 -4.14 -10.46
C LEU A 283 -16.99 -5.62 -10.74
N MET A 284 -16.22 -5.89 -11.80
CA MET A 284 -15.70 -7.22 -12.06
C MET A 284 -14.38 -7.38 -11.33
N VAL A 285 -14.29 -8.30 -10.37
CA VAL A 285 -13.01 -8.70 -9.79
C VAL A 285 -12.19 -9.36 -10.90
N PRO A 286 -10.99 -8.83 -11.23
CA PRO A 286 -10.23 -9.40 -12.33
C PRO A 286 -9.76 -10.81 -11.97
N LEU A 287 -10.10 -11.78 -12.80
CA LEU A 287 -9.57 -13.13 -12.72
C LEU A 287 -8.06 -13.09 -13.03
N GLN A 288 -7.30 -13.94 -12.38
CA GLN A 288 -5.88 -14.08 -12.69
C GLN A 288 -5.72 -14.65 -14.11
N VAL A 289 -4.75 -14.12 -14.88
CA VAL A 289 -4.58 -14.51 -16.30
C VAL A 289 -4.32 -16.01 -16.46
N SER A 290 -3.67 -16.66 -15.50
CA SER A 290 -3.50 -18.12 -15.49
C SER A 290 -4.82 -18.86 -15.38
N ASN A 291 -5.78 -18.33 -14.62
CA ASN A 291 -7.08 -18.94 -14.44
C ASN A 291 -8.00 -18.70 -15.66
N LEU A 292 -7.84 -17.57 -16.37
CA LEU A 292 -8.55 -17.32 -17.61
C LEU A 292 -8.25 -18.38 -18.67
N LYS A 293 -7.00 -18.81 -18.83
CA LYS A 293 -6.62 -19.87 -19.79
C LYS A 293 -7.24 -21.22 -19.44
N LYS A 294 -7.39 -21.53 -18.14
CA LYS A 294 -8.04 -22.77 -17.70
C LYS A 294 -9.55 -22.73 -17.90
N LEU A 295 -10.15 -21.58 -17.65
CA LEU A 295 -11.55 -21.34 -17.91
C LEU A 295 -11.88 -21.52 -19.38
N ASP A 296 -11.04 -21.03 -20.30
CA ASP A 296 -11.17 -21.24 -21.74
C ASP A 296 -11.12 -22.74 -22.10
N ALA A 297 -10.15 -23.46 -21.54
CA ALA A 297 -9.98 -24.89 -21.79
C ALA A 297 -11.13 -25.76 -21.22
N ALA A 298 -11.71 -25.35 -20.09
CA ALA A 298 -12.79 -26.05 -19.42
C ALA A 298 -14.18 -25.69 -19.93
N GLY A 299 -14.32 -24.69 -20.83
CA GLY A 299 -15.62 -24.20 -21.30
C GLY A 299 -16.48 -23.54 -20.23
N THR A 300 -15.85 -23.11 -19.11
CA THR A 300 -16.54 -22.66 -17.91
C THR A 300 -16.63 -21.12 -17.79
N TYR A 301 -16.66 -20.40 -18.89
CA TYR A 301 -16.98 -18.96 -18.92
C TYR A 301 -18.34 -18.63 -18.26
N PHE A 302 -19.18 -19.62 -18.06
CA PHE A 302 -20.58 -19.49 -17.69
C PHE A 302 -20.86 -19.22 -16.21
N VAL A 303 -19.90 -19.35 -15.30
CA VAL A 303 -20.19 -19.10 -13.87
C VAL A 303 -20.47 -17.63 -13.58
N VAL A 304 -19.96 -16.72 -14.40
CA VAL A 304 -20.26 -15.30 -14.30
C VAL A 304 -21.62 -14.97 -14.90
N ASP A 305 -22.04 -15.72 -15.96
CA ASP A 305 -23.34 -15.57 -16.61
C ASP A 305 -24.49 -16.20 -15.79
N GLU A 306 -24.17 -17.08 -14.84
CA GLU A 306 -25.16 -17.67 -13.92
C GLU A 306 -25.60 -16.72 -12.82
N LEU A 307 -24.83 -15.64 -12.56
CA LEU A 307 -25.25 -14.63 -11.61
C LEU A 307 -26.35 -13.75 -12.24
N PRO A 308 -27.49 -13.58 -11.55
CA PRO A 308 -28.56 -12.73 -12.07
C PRO A 308 -28.04 -11.30 -12.22
N ALA A 309 -28.53 -10.57 -13.21
CA ALA A 309 -28.17 -9.16 -13.43
C ALA A 309 -28.43 -8.26 -12.20
N SER A 310 -29.23 -8.73 -11.25
CA SER A 310 -29.50 -8.11 -9.95
C SER A 310 -28.53 -8.51 -8.83
N ALA A 311 -27.54 -9.41 -9.12
CA ALA A 311 -26.60 -9.85 -8.12
C ALA A 311 -25.85 -8.66 -7.52
N SER A 312 -25.73 -8.65 -6.21
CA SER A 312 -24.98 -7.63 -5.50
C SER A 312 -23.48 -7.76 -5.82
N HIS A 313 -22.75 -6.64 -5.74
CA HIS A 313 -21.28 -6.66 -5.87
C HIS A 313 -20.63 -7.70 -4.93
N HIS A 314 -21.19 -7.89 -3.73
CA HIS A 314 -20.69 -8.87 -2.76
C HIS A 314 -20.84 -10.32 -3.27
N GLU A 315 -21.97 -10.68 -3.83
CA GLU A 315 -22.21 -12.02 -4.41
C GLU A 315 -21.27 -12.27 -5.59
N PHE A 316 -21.03 -11.24 -6.41
CA PHE A 316 -20.09 -11.31 -7.51
C PHE A 316 -18.65 -11.56 -7.05
N VAL A 317 -18.18 -10.81 -6.04
CA VAL A 317 -16.84 -10.99 -5.44
C VAL A 317 -16.69 -12.37 -4.83
N GLN A 318 -17.71 -12.86 -4.11
CA GLN A 318 -17.69 -14.19 -3.51
C GLN A 318 -17.66 -15.29 -4.57
N ALA A 319 -18.45 -15.18 -5.64
CA ALA A 319 -18.47 -16.14 -6.73
C ALA A 319 -17.10 -16.20 -7.44
N THR A 320 -16.49 -15.04 -7.71
CA THR A 320 -15.17 -14.97 -8.33
C THR A 320 -14.06 -15.54 -7.44
N ALA A 321 -14.09 -15.27 -6.13
CA ALA A 321 -13.15 -15.83 -5.18
C ALA A 321 -13.32 -17.35 -5.02
N ALA A 322 -14.55 -17.85 -4.99
CA ALA A 322 -14.84 -19.28 -4.96
C ALA A 322 -14.35 -20.01 -6.22
N MET A 323 -14.49 -19.35 -7.37
CA MET A 323 -14.02 -19.88 -8.66
C MET A 323 -12.49 -19.93 -8.72
N ASN A 324 -11.79 -18.88 -8.29
CA ASN A 324 -10.34 -18.89 -8.23
C ASN A 324 -9.81 -20.03 -7.36
N ARG A 325 -10.44 -20.29 -6.20
CA ARG A 325 -10.09 -21.42 -5.33
C ARG A 325 -10.29 -22.79 -6.01
N ARG A 326 -11.42 -22.99 -6.66
CA ARG A 326 -11.68 -24.25 -7.39
C ARG A 326 -10.65 -24.50 -8.50
N LEU A 327 -10.22 -23.46 -9.20
CA LEU A 327 -9.21 -23.56 -10.24
C LEU A 327 -7.80 -23.85 -9.68
N GLU A 328 -7.51 -23.37 -8.48
CA GLU A 328 -6.27 -23.68 -7.76
C GLU A 328 -6.26 -25.13 -7.24
N GLU A 329 -7.38 -25.61 -6.70
CA GLU A 329 -7.57 -27.00 -6.28
C GLU A 329 -7.43 -27.96 -7.48
N PHE A 330 -7.99 -27.61 -8.64
CA PHE A 330 -7.87 -28.40 -9.86
C PHE A 330 -6.41 -28.54 -10.35
N ASP A 331 -5.56 -27.50 -10.18
CA ASP A 331 -4.14 -27.59 -10.51
C ASP A 331 -3.36 -28.50 -9.58
N LEU A 332 -3.72 -28.55 -8.32
CA LEU A 332 -3.08 -29.42 -7.33
C LEU A 332 -3.42 -30.89 -7.66
N ASP A 333 -4.66 -31.18 -7.98
CA ASP A 333 -5.11 -32.52 -8.36
C ASP A 333 -4.49 -33.00 -9.70
N GLU A 334 -4.24 -32.09 -10.65
CA GLU A 334 -3.51 -32.43 -11.89
C GLU A 334 -2.01 -32.62 -11.64
N ALA A 335 -1.40 -31.79 -10.80
CA ALA A 335 0.00 -31.92 -10.44
C ALA A 335 0.28 -33.23 -9.67
N GLU A 336 -0.59 -33.62 -8.71
CA GLU A 336 -0.49 -34.90 -8.00
C GLU A 336 -0.60 -36.09 -8.95
N LYS A 337 -1.51 -36.05 -9.93
CA LYS A 337 -1.65 -37.11 -10.93
C LYS A 337 -0.42 -37.26 -11.83
N VAL A 338 0.28 -36.18 -12.13
CA VAL A 338 1.54 -36.20 -12.90
C VAL A 338 2.69 -36.77 -12.07
N GLU A 339 2.76 -36.48 -10.76
CA GLU A 339 3.73 -37.06 -9.84
C GLU A 339 3.50 -38.57 -9.62
N ASP A 340 2.27 -39.01 -9.40
CA ASP A 340 1.89 -40.42 -9.25
C ASP A 340 2.16 -41.24 -10.52
N ASN A 341 1.96 -40.68 -11.71
CA ASN A 341 2.27 -41.34 -12.98
C ASN A 341 3.78 -41.43 -13.24
N ASN A 342 4.57 -40.47 -12.77
CA ASN A 342 6.04 -40.54 -12.88
C ASN A 342 6.67 -41.58 -11.92
N ASP A 343 6.07 -41.76 -10.73
CA ASP A 343 6.55 -42.78 -9.77
C ASP A 343 6.20 -44.20 -10.22
N ASN A 344 5.19 -44.41 -11.07
CA ASN A 344 4.81 -45.71 -11.61
C ASN A 344 5.53 -46.11 -12.91
N GLY A 345 6.51 -45.33 -13.37
CA GLY A 345 7.48 -45.75 -14.42
C GLY A 345 6.90 -45.91 -15.83
N GLU A 346 5.71 -45.43 -16.11
CA GLU A 346 5.16 -45.34 -17.46
C GLU A 346 5.60 -44.04 -18.12
N ALA A 347 6.61 -44.15 -19.00
CA ALA A 347 7.03 -43.06 -19.87
C ALA A 347 5.80 -42.68 -20.76
N ILE A 348 5.20 -41.54 -20.46
CA ILE A 348 4.23 -40.94 -21.37
C ILE A 348 5.02 -40.43 -22.57
N GLU A 349 4.86 -41.11 -23.75
CA GLU A 349 5.26 -40.52 -25.03
C GLU A 349 4.66 -39.11 -25.10
N GLU A 350 5.53 -38.13 -25.35
CA GLU A 350 5.10 -36.75 -25.65
C GLU A 350 4.22 -36.74 -26.88
N GLY A 351 2.94 -37.01 -26.67
CA GLY A 351 1.88 -36.82 -27.66
C GLY A 351 1.66 -35.33 -27.83
N ASN A 352 2.30 -34.77 -28.83
CA ASN A 352 2.10 -33.44 -29.36
C ASN A 352 0.63 -33.25 -29.75
N VAL A 353 -0.25 -32.87 -28.83
CA VAL A 353 -1.60 -32.42 -29.13
C VAL A 353 -1.54 -30.91 -29.33
N VAL A 354 -0.97 -30.50 -30.45
CA VAL A 354 -1.29 -29.20 -31.04
C VAL A 354 -2.71 -29.35 -31.63
N ALA A 355 -3.71 -28.95 -30.90
CA ALA A 355 -5.02 -28.73 -31.47
C ALA A 355 -4.90 -27.55 -32.44
N GLU A 356 -4.93 -27.84 -33.75
CA GLU A 356 -5.16 -26.84 -34.79
C GLU A 356 -6.48 -26.10 -34.47
N PRO A 357 -6.48 -24.77 -34.57
CA PRO A 357 -7.72 -24.02 -34.43
C PRO A 357 -8.66 -24.42 -35.61
N GLN A 358 -9.78 -25.06 -35.31
CA GLN A 358 -10.85 -25.26 -36.26
C GLN A 358 -11.28 -23.89 -36.79
N GLN A 359 -11.16 -23.71 -38.10
CA GLN A 359 -11.72 -22.58 -38.82
C GLN A 359 -13.23 -22.47 -38.52
N PRO A 360 -13.78 -21.27 -38.34
CA PRO A 360 -15.23 -21.10 -38.22
C PRO A 360 -15.90 -21.63 -39.47
N ALA A 361 -16.94 -22.45 -39.33
CA ALA A 361 -17.77 -22.93 -40.41
C ALA A 361 -18.31 -21.74 -41.22
N GLU A 362 -18.09 -21.79 -42.53
CA GLU A 362 -18.66 -20.83 -43.47
C GLU A 362 -20.19 -20.74 -43.28
N ALA A 363 -20.65 -19.53 -43.10
CA ALA A 363 -22.07 -19.22 -43.11
C ALA A 363 -22.67 -19.58 -44.49
N PRO A 364 -23.91 -20.15 -44.55
CA PRO A 364 -24.53 -20.51 -45.83
C PRO A 364 -24.73 -19.24 -46.69
N GLU A 365 -24.25 -19.31 -47.93
CA GLU A 365 -24.45 -18.29 -48.96
C GLU A 365 -25.95 -18.02 -49.16
N THR A 366 -26.35 -16.78 -49.03
CA THR A 366 -27.67 -16.28 -49.42
C THR A 366 -27.72 -16.23 -50.94
N PRO A 367 -28.72 -16.83 -51.64
CA PRO A 367 -28.81 -16.73 -53.09
C PRO A 367 -29.08 -15.28 -53.53
N ALA A 368 -28.39 -14.87 -54.57
CA ALA A 368 -28.54 -13.58 -55.18
C ALA A 368 -29.97 -13.39 -55.78
N PRO A 369 -30.54 -12.18 -55.78
CA PRO A 369 -31.81 -11.91 -56.43
C PRO A 369 -31.65 -11.99 -57.94
N GLU A 370 -32.52 -12.78 -58.61
CA GLU A 370 -32.67 -12.84 -60.05
C GLU A 370 -33.11 -11.46 -60.57
N ASP A 371 -32.38 -10.98 -61.59
CA ASP A 371 -32.75 -9.82 -62.39
C ASP A 371 -33.99 -10.18 -63.24
N GLU A 372 -35.15 -9.64 -62.94
CA GLU A 372 -36.22 -9.50 -63.89
C GLU A 372 -36.03 -8.23 -64.72
N ALA A 373 -35.48 -8.39 -65.91
CA ALA A 373 -35.60 -7.42 -66.97
C ALA A 373 -36.87 -7.78 -67.79
N GLY A 374 -37.68 -6.78 -68.04
CA GLY A 374 -38.65 -6.93 -69.13
C GLY A 374 -39.95 -6.12 -68.96
N GLU A 375 -39.97 -5.04 -69.55
CA GLU A 375 -40.97 -4.15 -70.22
C GLU A 375 -41.21 -2.81 -69.60
#